data_ce90a7c2c61625ac5403793fee07571f
#
_entry.id   ce90a7c2c61625ac5403793fee07571f
#
_cell.length_a   1.000
_cell.length_b   1.000
_cell.length_c   1.000
_cell.angle_alpha   90.00
_cell.angle_beta   90.00
_cell.angle_gamma   90.00
#
_symmetry.space_group_name_H-M   'P 1'
#
loop_
_entity.id
_entity.type
_entity.pdbx_description
1 polymer ?
#
loop_
_entity_poly.entity_id
_entity_poly.type
_entity_poly.pdbx_seq_one_letter_code
_entity_poly.pdbx_strand_id
1 'polypeptide(L)'
;MERRKLVLISLDGNGVYNFKYMPFLSELAENGEYFIVDSIFPTLTDLVHTTVMTGVEPRIHWVVENGYYDRITGVKVKFYDFKVAFNPHEVIKAPLIQDILRQRGVRIASVSGYTMPPFSNVDVRIYPPFFSSDELYRKHGRDWKKDLWVLNSAIYLYEECKPDLLLVHFASIDGMQHDYGPESKDALKAIETVDSAVRSLWERLKDEYAFIIFADHGQEEVHTWVNLREYLKRHGIEVLRVSSGGGVHIYLKNPEEKEEAYQLLRRAPGVNEIFFREDLPYLNVPVSGDLIVSAKKGYWFCHHRECQKVKGKSYWVKGMHGSRNSQVMKVPLIIWGLDVKKEEATLYDIAPTILDFFGVGKKGEMKGSSLLKS
;
A
#
# COMPACT_ATOMS: atom_id res chain seq x y z
N MET A 1 19.79 -15.46 -26.10
CA MET A 1 19.51 -15.48 -24.65
C MET A 1 18.01 -15.35 -24.47
N GLU A 2 17.42 -16.31 -23.80
CA GLU A 2 16.02 -16.21 -23.39
C GLU A 2 15.85 -14.98 -22.50
N ARG A 3 14.81 -14.16 -22.75
CA ARG A 3 14.58 -12.95 -21.94
C ARG A 3 14.14 -13.37 -20.54
N ARG A 4 14.79 -12.85 -19.52
CA ARG A 4 14.41 -13.06 -18.13
C ARG A 4 13.01 -12.46 -17.90
N LYS A 5 12.15 -13.17 -17.17
CA LYS A 5 10.77 -12.75 -16.91
C LYS A 5 10.45 -12.80 -15.42
N LEU A 6 9.71 -11.82 -14.93
CA LEU A 6 9.39 -11.64 -13.51
C LEU A 6 7.93 -11.27 -13.32
N VAL A 7 7.29 -11.84 -12.30
CA VAL A 7 6.00 -11.38 -11.77
C VAL A 7 6.23 -10.72 -10.41
N LEU A 8 5.78 -9.50 -10.26
CA LEU A 8 5.66 -8.82 -8.96
C LEU A 8 4.19 -8.86 -8.54
N ILE A 9 3.91 -9.52 -7.41
CA ILE A 9 2.56 -9.61 -6.84
C ILE A 9 2.51 -8.81 -5.55
N SER A 10 1.56 -7.90 -5.46
CA SER A 10 1.20 -7.22 -4.21
C SER A 10 -0.12 -7.77 -3.66
N LEU A 11 -0.12 -8.08 -2.36
CA LEU A 11 -1.26 -8.60 -1.59
C LEU A 11 -1.69 -7.52 -0.59
N ASP A 12 -2.58 -6.62 -1.00
CA ASP A 12 -3.02 -5.48 -0.19
C ASP A 12 -3.67 -5.93 1.13
N GLY A 13 -3.18 -5.40 2.24
CA GLY A 13 -3.70 -5.70 3.57
C GLY A 13 -3.34 -7.07 4.13
N ASN A 14 -2.39 -7.79 3.51
CA ASN A 14 -2.07 -9.17 3.89
C ASN A 14 -0.94 -9.25 4.92
N GLY A 15 -1.27 -9.06 6.21
CA GLY A 15 -0.32 -9.29 7.29
C GLY A 15 0.10 -10.76 7.44
N VAL A 16 1.28 -11.00 8.05
CA VAL A 16 1.82 -12.36 8.27
C VAL A 16 0.86 -13.31 9.01
N TYR A 17 -0.02 -12.78 9.85
CA TYR A 17 -1.01 -13.55 10.60
C TYR A 17 -2.06 -14.25 9.71
N ASN A 18 -2.21 -13.84 8.45
CA ASN A 18 -3.12 -14.45 7.49
C ASN A 18 -2.59 -15.77 6.91
N PHE A 19 -1.27 -16.03 7.00
CA PHE A 19 -0.64 -17.23 6.41
C PHE A 19 -1.26 -18.55 6.91
N LYS A 20 -1.76 -18.58 8.15
CA LYS A 20 -2.52 -19.74 8.68
C LYS A 20 -3.75 -20.12 7.85
N TYR A 21 -4.23 -19.19 6.99
CA TYR A 21 -5.36 -19.39 6.08
C TYR A 21 -4.95 -19.43 4.60
N MET A 22 -3.64 -19.42 4.32
CA MET A 22 -3.07 -19.37 2.99
C MET A 22 -2.12 -20.56 2.74
N PRO A 23 -2.68 -21.78 2.58
CA PRO A 23 -1.87 -23.00 2.49
C PRO A 23 -0.89 -22.99 1.32
N PHE A 24 -1.27 -22.44 0.16
CA PHE A 24 -0.38 -22.36 -0.99
C PHE A 24 0.78 -21.37 -0.75
N LEU A 25 0.50 -20.18 -0.25
CA LEU A 25 1.57 -19.22 0.05
C LEU A 25 2.48 -19.68 1.18
N SER A 26 1.96 -20.46 2.14
CA SER A 26 2.77 -21.11 3.16
C SER A 26 3.70 -22.16 2.55
N GLU A 27 3.19 -23.02 1.66
CA GLU A 27 4.00 -23.96 0.90
C GLU A 27 5.07 -23.26 0.03
N LEU A 28 4.70 -22.17 -0.64
CA LEU A 28 5.62 -21.39 -1.45
C LEU A 28 6.71 -20.72 -0.62
N ALA A 29 6.37 -20.27 0.59
CA ALA A 29 7.32 -19.71 1.54
C ALA A 29 8.32 -20.75 2.09
N GLU A 30 7.88 -22.00 2.28
CA GLU A 30 8.73 -23.11 2.71
C GLU A 30 9.71 -23.57 1.60
N ASN A 31 9.32 -23.46 0.34
CA ASN A 31 10.10 -23.92 -0.83
C ASN A 31 10.84 -22.79 -1.56
N GLY A 32 10.67 -21.54 -1.14
CA GLY A 32 11.34 -20.35 -1.67
C GLY A 32 12.11 -19.61 -0.59
N GLU A 33 12.43 -18.35 -0.86
CA GLU A 33 13.00 -17.44 0.14
C GLU A 33 11.88 -16.64 0.78
N TYR A 34 11.75 -16.72 2.09
CA TYR A 34 10.70 -16.06 2.85
C TYR A 34 11.25 -15.13 3.93
N PHE A 35 10.78 -13.91 3.94
CA PHE A 35 11.13 -12.89 4.92
C PHE A 35 9.87 -12.30 5.56
N ILE A 36 9.93 -12.12 6.88
CA ILE A 36 8.98 -11.26 7.59
C ILE A 36 9.63 -9.88 7.69
N VAL A 37 9.07 -8.92 7.00
CA VAL A 37 9.62 -7.57 6.92
C VAL A 37 8.71 -6.55 7.59
N ASP A 38 9.28 -5.41 7.97
CA ASP A 38 8.48 -4.27 8.43
C ASP A 38 7.97 -3.46 7.25
N SER A 39 6.68 -3.12 7.32
CA SER A 39 6.09 -2.11 6.44
C SER A 39 6.61 -0.71 6.78
N ILE A 40 6.19 0.30 6.02
CA ILE A 40 6.67 1.69 6.15
C ILE A 40 5.57 2.53 6.80
N PHE A 41 5.86 3.08 7.97
CA PHE A 41 4.91 3.92 8.70
C PHE A 41 4.82 5.34 8.09
N PRO A 42 3.59 5.92 7.99
CA PRO A 42 2.28 5.27 8.20
C PRO A 42 2.03 4.20 7.13
N THR A 43 1.52 3.04 7.58
CA THR A 43 1.32 1.87 6.74
C THR A 43 0.11 2.05 5.81
N LEU A 44 0.29 2.93 4.82
CA LEU A 44 -0.74 3.36 3.88
C LEU A 44 -0.38 2.91 2.46
N THR A 45 -1.34 2.37 1.76
CA THR A 45 -1.17 1.66 0.50
C THR A 45 -0.35 2.42 -0.53
N ASP A 46 -0.72 3.66 -0.88
CA ASP A 46 0.01 4.43 -1.91
C ASP A 46 1.43 4.81 -1.48
N LEU A 47 1.64 5.09 -0.18
CA LEU A 47 2.97 5.37 0.36
C LEU A 47 3.89 4.15 0.22
N VAL A 48 3.42 2.99 0.69
CA VAL A 48 4.22 1.76 0.69
C VAL A 48 4.50 1.30 -0.73
N HIS A 49 3.48 1.23 -1.59
CA HIS A 49 3.67 0.84 -2.99
C HIS A 49 4.58 1.80 -3.76
N THR A 50 4.47 3.12 -3.53
CA THR A 50 5.39 4.08 -4.16
C THR A 50 6.82 3.85 -3.70
N THR A 51 7.02 3.58 -2.41
CA THR A 51 8.35 3.24 -1.87
C THR A 51 8.90 1.97 -2.50
N VAL A 52 8.09 0.92 -2.62
CA VAL A 52 8.47 -0.35 -3.27
C VAL A 52 8.82 -0.12 -4.75
N MET A 53 8.04 0.65 -5.48
CA MET A 53 8.21 0.85 -6.92
C MET A 53 9.27 1.90 -7.29
N THR A 54 9.75 2.69 -6.33
CA THR A 54 10.84 3.65 -6.53
C THR A 54 12.13 3.25 -5.84
N GLY A 55 12.04 2.43 -4.78
CA GLY A 55 13.17 2.05 -3.92
C GLY A 55 13.73 3.19 -3.04
N VAL A 56 13.09 4.38 -3.06
CA VAL A 56 13.55 5.55 -2.29
C VAL A 56 12.59 5.89 -1.15
N GLU A 57 13.07 6.68 -0.20
CA GLU A 57 12.26 7.13 0.93
C GLU A 57 11.17 8.14 0.52
N PRO A 58 10.06 8.24 1.28
CA PRO A 58 9.00 9.22 1.06
C PRO A 58 9.47 10.66 0.91
N ARG A 59 10.56 11.05 1.58
CA ARG A 59 11.17 12.39 1.43
C ARG A 59 11.67 12.69 0.02
N ILE A 60 11.87 11.65 -0.81
CA ILE A 60 12.34 11.77 -2.18
C ILE A 60 11.17 11.66 -3.16
N HIS A 61 10.28 10.67 -2.97
CA HIS A 61 9.16 10.49 -3.89
C HIS A 61 7.90 11.31 -3.53
N TRP A 62 7.83 11.95 -2.35
CA TRP A 62 6.78 12.85 -1.85
C TRP A 62 5.40 12.24 -1.64
N VAL A 63 5.23 10.95 -1.71
CA VAL A 63 3.99 10.26 -1.35
C VAL A 63 4.05 9.91 0.13
N VAL A 64 3.20 10.52 0.95
CA VAL A 64 3.23 10.39 2.41
C VAL A 64 1.97 9.73 3.00
N GLU A 65 0.93 9.62 2.20
CA GLU A 65 -0.36 8.98 2.53
C GLU A 65 -1.14 8.67 1.22
N ASN A 66 -2.37 8.13 1.31
CA ASN A 66 -3.23 7.88 0.14
C ASN A 66 -3.85 9.17 -0.47
N GLY A 67 -3.17 10.27 -0.29
CA GLY A 67 -3.49 11.62 -0.75
C GLY A 67 -3.13 12.65 0.31
N TYR A 68 -2.75 13.84 -0.10
CA TYR A 68 -2.28 14.90 0.80
C TYR A 68 -3.04 16.23 0.62
N TYR A 69 -2.79 17.16 1.52
CA TYR A 69 -3.24 18.54 1.41
C TYR A 69 -2.06 19.42 1.02
N ASP A 70 -2.14 19.99 -0.18
CA ASP A 70 -1.17 20.99 -0.62
C ASP A 70 -1.49 22.34 0.01
N ARG A 71 -0.65 22.80 0.93
CA ARG A 71 -0.83 24.06 1.64
C ARG A 71 -0.68 25.29 0.75
N ILE A 72 0.08 25.19 -0.34
CA ILE A 72 0.34 26.32 -1.24
C ILE A 72 -0.88 26.58 -2.09
N THR A 73 -1.46 25.53 -2.68
CA THR A 73 -2.61 25.63 -3.57
C THR A 73 -3.96 25.52 -2.83
N GLY A 74 -3.97 25.04 -1.59
CA GLY A 74 -5.18 24.69 -0.84
C GLY A 74 -5.91 23.46 -1.38
N VAL A 75 -5.30 22.70 -2.29
CA VAL A 75 -5.93 21.57 -2.97
C VAL A 75 -5.70 20.28 -2.20
N LYS A 76 -6.76 19.46 -2.12
CA LYS A 76 -6.66 18.08 -1.65
C LYS A 76 -6.37 17.16 -2.84
N VAL A 77 -5.19 16.58 -2.86
CA VAL A 77 -4.78 15.57 -3.85
C VAL A 77 -5.23 14.19 -3.37
N LYS A 78 -5.85 13.42 -4.26
CA LYS A 78 -6.29 12.05 -3.99
C LYS A 78 -5.61 11.13 -5.00
N PHE A 79 -4.87 10.13 -4.54
CA PHE A 79 -4.11 9.25 -5.44
C PHE A 79 -4.98 8.24 -6.20
N TYR A 80 -6.13 7.89 -5.65
CA TYR A 80 -7.11 7.08 -6.37
C TYR A 80 -7.90 7.85 -7.44
N ASP A 81 -7.59 9.14 -7.67
CA ASP A 81 -8.13 9.89 -8.81
C ASP A 81 -7.53 9.34 -10.10
N PHE A 82 -8.40 9.03 -11.06
CA PHE A 82 -8.03 8.46 -12.34
C PHE A 82 -7.00 9.31 -13.10
N LYS A 83 -7.08 10.64 -12.98
CA LYS A 83 -6.10 11.56 -13.60
C LYS A 83 -4.69 11.33 -13.08
N VAL A 84 -4.53 11.08 -11.78
CA VAL A 84 -3.24 10.79 -11.16
C VAL A 84 -2.70 9.44 -11.66
N ALA A 85 -3.56 8.46 -11.89
CA ALA A 85 -3.14 7.15 -12.41
C ALA A 85 -2.63 7.22 -13.86
N PHE A 86 -3.10 8.16 -14.66
CA PHE A 86 -2.57 8.38 -16.02
C PHE A 86 -1.26 9.16 -16.04
N ASN A 87 -1.04 10.03 -15.05
CA ASN A 87 0.18 10.83 -14.93
C ASN A 87 0.73 10.76 -13.49
N PRO A 88 1.34 9.62 -13.11
CA PRO A 88 1.81 9.40 -11.73
C PRO A 88 2.85 10.43 -11.29
N HIS A 89 3.63 10.99 -12.22
CA HIS A 89 4.68 11.98 -11.92
C HIS A 89 4.15 13.37 -11.55
N GLU A 90 2.85 13.63 -11.68
CA GLU A 90 2.26 14.82 -11.05
C GLU A 90 2.41 14.77 -9.53
N VAL A 91 2.36 13.58 -8.94
CA VAL A 91 2.41 13.37 -7.48
C VAL A 91 3.67 12.63 -7.02
N ILE A 92 4.19 11.68 -7.78
CA ILE A 92 5.39 10.90 -7.48
C ILE A 92 6.61 11.63 -8.05
N LYS A 93 7.49 12.14 -7.18
CA LYS A 93 8.64 12.97 -7.58
C LYS A 93 9.94 12.18 -7.82
N ALA A 94 9.86 10.85 -7.84
CA ALA A 94 10.97 9.97 -8.16
C ALA A 94 10.64 9.07 -9.35
N PRO A 95 11.64 8.60 -10.12
CA PRO A 95 11.42 7.61 -11.15
C PRO A 95 10.89 6.30 -10.57
N LEU A 96 9.86 5.73 -11.20
CA LEU A 96 9.41 4.38 -10.94
C LEU A 96 10.35 3.38 -11.62
N ILE A 97 10.48 2.16 -11.12
CA ILE A 97 11.31 1.12 -11.76
C ILE A 97 10.92 0.88 -13.22
N GLN A 98 9.62 0.97 -13.54
CA GLN A 98 9.14 0.82 -14.92
C GLN A 98 9.62 1.96 -15.84
N ASP A 99 9.82 3.18 -15.36
CA ASP A 99 10.40 4.26 -16.15
C ASP A 99 11.83 3.92 -16.61
N ILE A 100 12.57 3.30 -15.69
CA ILE A 100 13.97 2.90 -15.91
C ILE A 100 14.04 1.68 -16.84
N LEU A 101 13.21 0.66 -16.58
CA LEU A 101 13.21 -0.61 -17.30
C LEU A 101 12.72 -0.47 -18.75
N ARG A 102 11.70 0.37 -19.00
CA ARG A 102 11.20 0.63 -20.35
C ARG A 102 12.26 1.27 -21.24
N GLN A 103 13.13 2.13 -20.71
CA GLN A 103 14.27 2.69 -21.43
C GLN A 103 15.29 1.62 -21.85
N ARG A 104 15.24 0.43 -21.25
CA ARG A 104 16.06 -0.74 -21.58
C ARG A 104 15.31 -1.76 -22.46
N GLY A 105 14.12 -1.42 -22.93
CA GLY A 105 13.31 -2.28 -23.78
C GLY A 105 12.63 -3.43 -23.05
N VAL A 106 12.53 -3.38 -21.73
CA VAL A 106 11.73 -4.32 -20.91
C VAL A 106 10.27 -4.02 -21.14
N ARG A 107 9.50 -5.01 -21.58
CA ARG A 107 8.05 -4.90 -21.79
C ARG A 107 7.34 -5.13 -20.47
N ILE A 108 6.47 -4.20 -20.08
CA ILE A 108 5.84 -4.23 -18.76
C ILE A 108 4.33 -4.17 -18.93
N ALA A 109 3.63 -5.08 -18.26
CA ALA A 109 2.17 -5.05 -18.16
C ALA A 109 1.72 -4.99 -16.70
N SER A 110 0.57 -4.39 -16.45
CA SER A 110 0.00 -4.30 -15.10
C SER A 110 -1.50 -4.52 -15.04
N VAL A 111 -1.94 -5.13 -13.95
CA VAL A 111 -3.33 -5.19 -13.52
C VAL A 111 -3.42 -4.94 -12.02
N SER A 112 -4.41 -4.16 -11.63
CA SER A 112 -4.59 -3.80 -10.22
C SER A 112 -6.08 -3.85 -9.84
N GLY A 113 -6.35 -4.31 -8.64
CA GLY A 113 -7.69 -4.38 -8.07
C GLY A 113 -8.35 -3.01 -7.86
N TYR A 114 -7.59 -1.91 -7.85
CA TYR A 114 -8.07 -0.53 -7.92
C TYR A 114 -7.07 0.39 -8.63
N THR A 115 -7.41 1.67 -8.78
CA THR A 115 -6.52 2.65 -9.41
C THR A 115 -5.28 2.87 -8.53
N MET A 116 -4.12 2.47 -9.04
CA MET A 116 -2.86 2.53 -8.30
C MET A 116 -1.79 3.25 -9.14
N PRO A 117 -1.44 4.50 -8.81
CA PRO A 117 -0.43 5.26 -9.54
C PRO A 117 0.95 4.59 -9.60
N PRO A 118 1.47 3.94 -8.52
CA PRO A 118 2.76 3.26 -8.59
C PRO A 118 2.83 2.10 -9.59
N PHE A 119 1.70 1.54 -10.03
CA PHE A 119 1.64 0.50 -11.06
C PHE A 119 1.29 1.06 -12.46
N SER A 120 1.41 2.36 -12.62
CA SER A 120 1.19 3.07 -13.89
C SER A 120 2.47 3.19 -14.72
N ASN A 121 2.37 3.87 -15.87
CA ASN A 121 3.46 4.10 -16.81
C ASN A 121 4.11 2.81 -17.33
N VAL A 122 3.28 1.88 -17.75
CA VAL A 122 3.62 0.58 -18.33
C VAL A 122 3.17 0.51 -19.80
N ASP A 123 3.62 -0.51 -20.54
CA ASP A 123 3.26 -0.66 -21.95
C ASP A 123 1.81 -1.08 -22.14
N VAL A 124 1.29 -1.97 -21.28
CA VAL A 124 -0.10 -2.40 -21.28
C VAL A 124 -0.64 -2.41 -19.85
N ARG A 125 -1.79 -1.78 -19.64
CA ARG A 125 -2.47 -1.78 -18.36
C ARG A 125 -3.95 -2.11 -18.49
N ILE A 126 -4.40 -3.05 -17.69
CA ILE A 126 -5.83 -3.33 -17.53
C ILE A 126 -6.32 -2.60 -16.29
N TYR A 127 -7.25 -1.67 -16.50
CA TYR A 127 -7.91 -0.93 -15.41
C TYR A 127 -9.12 -1.69 -14.90
N PRO A 128 -9.38 -1.66 -13.58
CA PRO A 128 -10.60 -2.24 -13.07
C PRO A 128 -11.82 -1.59 -13.73
N PRO A 129 -12.85 -2.36 -14.09
CA PRO A 129 -14.06 -1.83 -14.73
C PRO A 129 -14.89 -0.91 -13.82
N PHE A 130 -14.48 -0.77 -12.57
CA PHE A 130 -15.19 -0.06 -11.50
C PHE A 130 -14.54 1.29 -11.22
N PHE A 131 -14.63 2.21 -12.20
CA PHE A 131 -14.14 3.56 -12.00
C PHE A 131 -15.07 4.37 -11.08
N SER A 132 -14.53 4.75 -10.00
CA SER A 132 -14.75 5.92 -9.13
C SER A 132 -15.99 6.79 -9.31
N SER A 133 -17.18 6.27 -9.60
CA SER A 133 -18.30 6.83 -8.89
C SER A 133 -18.28 6.15 -7.52
N ASP A 134 -18.27 6.96 -6.45
CA ASP A 134 -18.38 6.44 -5.07
C ASP A 134 -19.44 5.36 -4.89
N GLU A 135 -20.41 5.28 -5.80
CA GLU A 135 -21.52 4.35 -5.77
C GLU A 135 -21.15 2.98 -6.40
N LEU A 136 -20.43 2.93 -7.50
CA LEU A 136 -19.98 1.68 -8.12
C LEU A 136 -18.84 1.05 -7.33
N TYR A 137 -17.92 1.84 -6.80
CA TYR A 137 -16.89 1.35 -5.89
C TYR A 137 -17.49 0.79 -4.60
N ARG A 138 -18.47 1.47 -4.00
CA ARG A 138 -19.20 0.98 -2.82
C ARG A 138 -20.03 -0.27 -3.08
N LYS A 139 -20.52 -0.46 -4.30
CA LYS A 139 -21.37 -1.61 -4.67
C LYS A 139 -20.58 -2.85 -5.08
N HIS A 140 -19.40 -2.67 -5.68
CA HIS A 140 -18.61 -3.72 -6.29
C HIS A 140 -17.11 -3.69 -5.97
N GLY A 141 -16.60 -2.61 -5.40
CA GLY A 141 -15.17 -2.39 -5.18
C GLY A 141 -14.58 -3.20 -4.01
N ARG A 142 -15.45 -3.69 -3.12
CA ARG A 142 -15.08 -4.45 -1.94
C ARG A 142 -15.78 -5.81 -1.98
N ASP A 143 -15.47 -6.61 -2.98
CA ASP A 143 -15.97 -7.98 -3.16
C ASP A 143 -14.76 -8.88 -3.42
N TRP A 144 -14.68 -10.03 -2.75
CA TRP A 144 -13.63 -11.01 -2.96
C TRP A 144 -13.58 -11.52 -4.42
N LYS A 145 -14.67 -11.47 -5.16
CA LYS A 145 -14.74 -11.80 -6.60
C LYS A 145 -13.91 -10.89 -7.49
N LYS A 146 -13.58 -9.69 -7.01
CA LYS A 146 -12.73 -8.73 -7.70
C LYS A 146 -11.36 -9.32 -8.03
N ASP A 147 -10.79 -10.12 -7.14
CA ASP A 147 -9.49 -10.73 -7.34
C ASP A 147 -9.51 -11.89 -8.33
N LEU A 148 -10.67 -12.51 -8.59
CA LEU A 148 -10.84 -13.42 -9.72
C LEU A 148 -10.76 -12.68 -11.06
N TRP A 149 -11.28 -11.45 -11.10
CA TRP A 149 -11.10 -10.58 -12.28
C TRP A 149 -9.63 -10.17 -12.46
N VAL A 150 -8.92 -9.84 -11.38
CA VAL A 150 -7.47 -9.55 -11.42
C VAL A 150 -6.70 -10.76 -11.95
N LEU A 151 -6.97 -11.96 -11.44
CA LEU A 151 -6.36 -13.22 -11.92
C LEU A 151 -6.59 -13.41 -13.43
N ASN A 152 -7.84 -13.35 -13.88
CA ASN A 152 -8.17 -13.55 -15.30
C ASN A 152 -7.51 -12.49 -16.19
N SER A 153 -7.43 -11.25 -15.72
CA SER A 153 -6.76 -10.16 -16.43
C SER A 153 -5.24 -10.37 -16.48
N ALA A 154 -4.63 -10.87 -15.40
CA ALA A 154 -3.20 -11.19 -15.37
C ALA A 154 -2.85 -12.33 -16.34
N ILE A 155 -3.69 -13.39 -16.37
CA ILE A 155 -3.55 -14.50 -17.34
C ILE A 155 -3.69 -13.99 -18.76
N TYR A 156 -4.69 -13.15 -19.05
CA TYR A 156 -4.86 -12.53 -20.38
C TYR A 156 -3.63 -11.70 -20.79
N LEU A 157 -3.09 -10.88 -19.89
CA LEU A 157 -1.86 -10.11 -20.15
C LEU A 157 -0.66 -11.03 -20.45
N TYR A 158 -0.54 -12.13 -19.71
CA TYR A 158 0.49 -13.14 -19.98
C TYR A 158 0.33 -13.75 -21.38
N GLU A 159 -0.86 -14.19 -21.75
CA GLU A 159 -1.13 -14.89 -23.01
C GLU A 159 -0.96 -13.98 -24.22
N GLU A 160 -1.51 -12.76 -24.19
CA GLU A 160 -1.55 -11.85 -25.32
C GLU A 160 -0.30 -10.97 -25.44
N CYS A 161 0.28 -10.54 -24.30
CA CYS A 161 1.36 -9.57 -24.33
C CYS A 161 2.73 -10.20 -24.00
N LYS A 162 2.76 -11.32 -23.30
CA LYS A 162 3.99 -12.00 -22.83
C LYS A 162 5.02 -11.00 -22.27
N PRO A 163 4.65 -10.19 -21.24
CA PRO A 163 5.51 -9.14 -20.72
C PRO A 163 6.79 -9.74 -20.12
N ASP A 164 7.86 -8.95 -20.09
CA ASP A 164 9.07 -9.33 -19.35
C ASP A 164 8.88 -9.10 -17.83
N LEU A 165 8.10 -8.07 -17.46
CA LEU A 165 7.67 -7.79 -16.09
C LEU A 165 6.14 -7.67 -16.03
N LEU A 166 5.49 -8.52 -15.22
CA LEU A 166 4.05 -8.48 -14.95
C LEU A 166 3.82 -7.97 -13.52
N LEU A 167 3.12 -6.86 -13.38
CA LEU A 167 2.73 -6.27 -12.10
C LEU A 167 1.28 -6.65 -11.79
N VAL A 168 1.05 -7.32 -10.67
CA VAL A 168 -0.27 -7.79 -10.25
C VAL A 168 -0.58 -7.31 -8.84
N HIS A 169 -1.74 -6.70 -8.63
CA HIS A 169 -2.16 -6.24 -7.31
C HIS A 169 -3.54 -6.79 -6.96
N PHE A 170 -3.60 -7.62 -5.93
CA PHE A 170 -4.81 -8.15 -5.34
C PHE A 170 -5.24 -7.27 -4.16
N ALA A 171 -6.49 -6.83 -4.13
CA ALA A 171 -6.95 -5.81 -3.19
C ALA A 171 -8.18 -6.21 -2.34
N SER A 172 -8.72 -7.42 -2.52
CA SER A 172 -9.94 -7.79 -1.80
C SER A 172 -9.70 -8.08 -0.33
N ILE A 173 -8.50 -8.54 0.05
CA ILE A 173 -8.17 -8.80 1.47
C ILE A 173 -8.32 -7.50 2.26
N ASP A 174 -7.67 -6.41 1.83
CA ASP A 174 -7.79 -5.10 2.46
C ASP A 174 -9.24 -4.64 2.55
N GLY A 175 -9.96 -4.65 1.40
CA GLY A 175 -11.35 -4.19 1.34
C GLY A 175 -12.30 -4.97 2.25
N MET A 176 -12.18 -6.30 2.28
CA MET A 176 -13.05 -7.15 3.09
C MET A 176 -12.72 -7.05 4.59
N GLN A 177 -11.44 -6.92 4.93
CA GLN A 177 -11.03 -6.67 6.31
C GLN A 177 -11.52 -5.30 6.81
N HIS A 178 -11.50 -4.26 5.97
CA HIS A 178 -12.08 -2.96 6.31
C HIS A 178 -13.58 -3.05 6.62
N ASP A 179 -14.34 -3.74 5.80
CA ASP A 179 -15.81 -3.76 5.91
C ASP A 179 -16.32 -4.71 6.99
N TYR A 180 -15.65 -5.84 7.18
CA TYR A 180 -16.14 -6.94 8.02
C TYR A 180 -15.27 -7.25 9.23
N GLY A 181 -14.02 -6.77 9.25
CA GLY A 181 -13.00 -7.07 10.26
C GLY A 181 -12.07 -8.20 9.82
N PRO A 182 -10.80 -8.20 10.32
CA PRO A 182 -9.76 -9.12 9.86
C PRO A 182 -10.07 -10.62 10.01
N GLU A 183 -10.83 -11.00 11.04
CA GLU A 183 -11.17 -12.41 11.33
C GLU A 183 -12.60 -12.80 10.93
N SER A 184 -13.30 -11.94 10.18
CA SER A 184 -14.65 -12.23 9.70
C SER A 184 -14.65 -13.32 8.62
N LYS A 185 -15.79 -14.02 8.47
CA LYS A 185 -15.96 -15.03 7.41
C LYS A 185 -15.72 -14.46 6.01
N ASP A 186 -16.13 -13.22 5.79
CA ASP A 186 -16.00 -12.54 4.49
C ASP A 186 -14.54 -12.19 4.22
N ALA A 187 -13.79 -11.72 5.21
CA ALA A 187 -12.34 -11.48 5.09
C ALA A 187 -11.57 -12.80 4.88
N LEU A 188 -11.91 -13.87 5.63
CA LEU A 188 -11.30 -15.18 5.44
C LEU A 188 -11.57 -15.72 4.02
N LYS A 189 -12.77 -15.49 3.48
CA LYS A 189 -13.09 -15.88 2.10
C LYS A 189 -12.26 -15.14 1.07
N ALA A 190 -11.96 -13.86 1.30
CA ALA A 190 -11.06 -13.10 0.43
C ALA A 190 -9.62 -13.63 0.52
N ILE A 191 -9.13 -13.94 1.71
CA ILE A 191 -7.79 -14.51 1.95
C ILE A 191 -7.64 -15.85 1.20
N GLU A 192 -8.59 -16.79 1.36
CA GLU A 192 -8.61 -18.07 0.65
C GLU A 192 -8.69 -17.89 -0.88
N THR A 193 -9.45 -16.90 -1.34
CA THR A 193 -9.60 -16.61 -2.77
C THR A 193 -8.30 -16.08 -3.36
N VAL A 194 -7.62 -15.18 -2.67
CA VAL A 194 -6.31 -14.64 -3.09
C VAL A 194 -5.25 -15.74 -3.09
N ASP A 195 -5.18 -16.58 -2.06
CA ASP A 195 -4.26 -17.73 -2.02
C ASP A 195 -4.43 -18.65 -3.24
N SER A 196 -5.69 -18.99 -3.56
CA SER A 196 -6.04 -19.80 -4.72
C SER A 196 -5.75 -19.10 -6.05
N ALA A 197 -5.93 -17.78 -6.13
CA ALA A 197 -5.63 -16.99 -7.32
C ALA A 197 -4.13 -16.91 -7.57
N VAL A 198 -3.33 -16.67 -6.54
CA VAL A 198 -1.86 -16.68 -6.64
C VAL A 198 -1.36 -18.05 -7.06
N ARG A 199 -1.91 -19.14 -6.48
CA ARG A 199 -1.60 -20.50 -6.90
C ARG A 199 -1.86 -20.71 -8.39
N SER A 200 -3.04 -20.34 -8.86
CA SER A 200 -3.42 -20.50 -10.27
C SER A 200 -2.51 -19.73 -11.22
N LEU A 201 -2.13 -18.52 -10.85
CA LEU A 201 -1.18 -17.71 -11.61
C LEU A 201 0.22 -18.31 -11.60
N TRP A 202 0.69 -18.76 -10.43
CA TRP A 202 1.99 -19.40 -10.28
C TRP A 202 2.10 -20.71 -11.09
N GLU A 203 1.10 -21.61 -10.99
CA GLU A 203 1.07 -22.87 -11.74
C GLU A 203 1.19 -22.66 -13.25
N ARG A 204 0.63 -21.54 -13.76
CA ARG A 204 0.64 -21.21 -15.17
C ARG A 204 1.95 -20.58 -15.65
N LEU A 205 2.63 -19.84 -14.78
CA LEU A 205 3.79 -19.01 -15.18
C LEU A 205 5.12 -19.50 -14.63
N LYS A 206 5.16 -20.41 -13.66
CA LYS A 206 6.37 -20.82 -12.93
C LYS A 206 7.51 -21.36 -13.78
N ASP A 207 7.22 -21.93 -14.96
CA ASP A 207 8.23 -22.48 -15.85
C ASP A 207 8.95 -21.39 -16.68
N GLU A 208 8.36 -20.18 -16.74
CA GLU A 208 8.90 -19.05 -17.51
C GLU A 208 9.26 -17.83 -16.65
N TYR A 209 8.67 -17.67 -15.48
CA TYR A 209 8.76 -16.48 -14.64
C TYR A 209 9.28 -16.80 -13.23
N ALA A 210 10.14 -15.91 -12.73
CA ALA A 210 10.40 -15.81 -11.30
C ALA A 210 9.30 -14.95 -10.64
N PHE A 211 9.16 -15.04 -9.31
CA PHE A 211 8.13 -14.34 -8.55
C PHE A 211 8.73 -13.58 -7.37
N ILE A 212 8.27 -12.35 -7.19
CA ILE A 212 8.40 -11.59 -5.96
C ILE A 212 6.98 -11.28 -5.48
N ILE A 213 6.63 -11.73 -4.28
CA ILE A 213 5.31 -11.57 -3.68
C ILE A 213 5.49 -10.83 -2.36
N PHE A 214 4.81 -9.71 -2.18
CA PHE A 214 4.88 -8.92 -0.95
C PHE A 214 3.50 -8.43 -0.54
N ALA A 215 3.38 -7.99 0.71
CA ALA A 215 2.25 -7.19 1.15
C ALA A 215 2.73 -5.82 1.62
N ASP A 216 1.87 -4.83 1.50
CA ASP A 216 2.16 -3.46 1.88
C ASP A 216 1.92 -3.22 3.38
N HIS A 217 0.88 -3.80 3.95
CA HIS A 217 0.55 -3.75 5.38
C HIS A 217 -0.35 -4.93 5.78
N GLY A 218 -0.52 -5.12 7.09
CA GLY A 218 -1.59 -5.91 7.66
C GLY A 218 -2.76 -5.03 8.09
N GLN A 219 -3.74 -5.61 8.78
CA GLN A 219 -4.86 -4.90 9.38
C GLN A 219 -5.10 -5.33 10.82
N GLU A 220 -5.74 -4.48 11.59
CA GLU A 220 -6.20 -4.75 12.94
C GLU A 220 -7.68 -4.42 13.11
N GLU A 221 -8.35 -5.10 14.06
CA GLU A 221 -9.76 -4.87 14.33
C GLU A 221 -9.98 -3.48 14.93
N VAL A 222 -11.10 -2.84 14.57
CA VAL A 222 -11.50 -1.52 15.06
C VAL A 222 -12.72 -1.63 15.96
N HIS A 223 -12.59 -1.08 17.17
CA HIS A 223 -13.67 -1.03 18.16
C HIS A 223 -14.13 0.40 18.46
N THR A 224 -13.25 1.39 18.24
CA THR A 224 -13.50 2.78 18.64
C THR A 224 -13.04 3.76 17.56
N TRP A 225 -13.92 4.70 17.26
CA TRP A 225 -13.69 5.76 16.27
C TRP A 225 -13.53 7.10 17.00
N VAL A 226 -12.48 7.84 16.64
CA VAL A 226 -12.16 9.13 17.26
C VAL A 226 -12.00 10.20 16.17
N ASN A 227 -12.68 11.33 16.34
CA ASN A 227 -12.51 12.47 15.46
C ASN A 227 -11.51 13.47 16.07
N LEU A 228 -10.24 13.33 15.71
CA LEU A 228 -9.17 14.20 16.20
C LEU A 228 -9.34 15.65 15.76
N ARG A 229 -9.95 15.92 14.59
CA ARG A 229 -10.25 17.27 14.12
C ARG A 229 -11.20 17.97 15.09
N GLU A 230 -12.29 17.30 15.47
CA GLU A 230 -13.30 17.86 16.38
C GLU A 230 -12.74 17.95 17.80
N TYR A 231 -11.90 17.00 18.21
CA TYR A 231 -11.19 17.04 19.48
C TYR A 231 -10.33 18.31 19.59
N LEU A 232 -9.44 18.56 18.63
CA LEU A 232 -8.56 19.74 18.60
C LEU A 232 -9.38 21.04 18.55
N LYS A 233 -10.43 21.09 17.71
CA LYS A 233 -11.31 22.26 17.59
C LYS A 233 -11.99 22.64 18.91
N ARG A 234 -12.45 21.67 19.70
CA ARG A 234 -13.06 21.90 21.02
C ARG A 234 -12.07 22.48 22.05
N HIS A 235 -10.79 22.30 21.81
CA HIS A 235 -9.71 22.84 22.64
C HIS A 235 -9.06 24.09 22.03
N GLY A 236 -9.69 24.71 21.02
CA GLY A 236 -9.24 25.98 20.46
C GLY A 236 -8.27 25.87 19.28
N ILE A 237 -7.83 24.66 18.90
CA ILE A 237 -6.88 24.46 17.78
C ILE A 237 -7.65 24.25 16.47
N GLU A 238 -7.42 25.12 15.49
CA GLU A 238 -7.97 24.97 14.14
C GLU A 238 -7.05 24.17 13.22
N VAL A 239 -7.63 23.21 12.48
CA VAL A 239 -6.91 22.36 11.53
C VAL A 239 -7.47 22.48 10.13
N LEU A 240 -6.60 22.55 9.14
CA LEU A 240 -6.93 22.52 7.72
C LEU A 240 -7.43 21.12 7.33
N ARG A 241 -6.70 20.10 7.77
CA ARG A 241 -7.02 18.69 7.51
C ARG A 241 -6.51 17.80 8.64
N VAL A 242 -7.25 16.72 8.89
CA VAL A 242 -6.78 15.50 9.52
C VAL A 242 -7.08 14.38 8.54
N SER A 243 -6.12 13.53 8.19
CA SER A 243 -6.38 12.34 7.39
C SER A 243 -7.15 11.29 8.21
N SER A 244 -7.49 10.15 7.62
CA SER A 244 -8.19 9.08 8.34
C SER A 244 -7.40 7.79 8.27
N GLY A 245 -7.44 7.01 9.35
CA GLY A 245 -6.68 5.77 9.43
C GLY A 245 -6.21 5.45 10.85
N GLY A 246 -5.39 4.41 10.97
CA GLY A 246 -4.62 4.12 12.17
C GLY A 246 -3.36 5.00 12.29
N GLY A 247 -2.88 5.53 11.16
CA GLY A 247 -1.82 6.54 11.08
C GLY A 247 -2.33 7.75 10.31
N VAL A 248 -2.23 8.96 10.88
CA VAL A 248 -2.84 10.16 10.30
C VAL A 248 -1.90 11.35 10.31
N HIS A 249 -2.00 12.16 9.26
CA HIS A 249 -1.38 13.47 9.17
C HIS A 249 -2.35 14.55 9.64
N ILE A 250 -1.87 15.47 10.48
CA ILE A 250 -2.61 16.64 10.98
C ILE A 250 -1.96 17.88 10.40
N TYR A 251 -2.76 18.67 9.67
CA TYR A 251 -2.36 19.94 9.04
C TYR A 251 -2.98 21.06 9.82
N LEU A 252 -2.18 21.76 10.63
CA LEU A 252 -2.64 22.88 11.44
C LEU A 252 -2.92 24.10 10.55
N LYS A 253 -3.92 24.91 10.92
CA LYS A 253 -4.16 26.21 10.27
C LYS A 253 -3.05 27.19 10.64
N ASN A 254 -2.64 27.19 11.91
CA ASN A 254 -1.50 27.94 12.42
C ASN A 254 -0.40 26.97 12.87
N PRO A 255 0.72 26.82 12.13
CA PRO A 255 1.82 25.93 12.50
C PRO A 255 2.52 26.27 13.83
N GLU A 256 2.40 27.50 14.33
CA GLU A 256 2.94 27.92 15.63
C GLU A 256 2.29 27.18 16.80
N GLU A 257 1.05 26.68 16.61
CA GLU A 257 0.28 25.93 17.62
C GLU A 257 0.68 24.45 17.70
N LYS A 258 1.74 24.02 17.02
CA LYS A 258 2.09 22.59 16.93
C LYS A 258 2.41 21.96 18.30
N GLU A 259 3.10 22.70 19.18
CA GLU A 259 3.40 22.19 20.51
C GLU A 259 2.16 22.09 21.40
N GLU A 260 1.25 23.06 21.35
CA GLU A 260 -0.03 23.00 22.06
C GLU A 260 -0.89 21.85 21.55
N ALA A 261 -0.99 21.69 20.23
CA ALA A 261 -1.69 20.57 19.60
C ALA A 261 -1.10 19.22 20.02
N TYR A 262 0.24 19.11 20.11
CA TYR A 262 0.94 17.91 20.60
C TYR A 262 0.52 17.59 22.05
N GLN A 263 0.52 18.57 22.96
CA GLN A 263 0.17 18.37 24.36
C GLN A 263 -1.31 17.97 24.53
N LEU A 264 -2.21 18.49 23.70
CA LEU A 264 -3.62 18.10 23.67
C LEU A 264 -3.78 16.67 23.15
N LEU A 265 -3.12 16.31 22.04
CA LEU A 265 -3.21 14.99 21.43
C LEU A 265 -2.68 13.88 22.35
N ARG A 266 -1.68 14.15 23.19
CA ARG A 266 -1.22 13.18 24.22
C ARG A 266 -2.33 12.72 25.16
N ARG A 267 -3.38 13.52 25.34
CA ARG A 267 -4.53 13.24 26.20
C ARG A 267 -5.74 12.75 25.38
N ALA A 268 -5.65 12.79 24.06
CA ALA A 268 -6.77 12.39 23.20
C ALA A 268 -6.99 10.86 23.24
N PRO A 269 -8.23 10.41 23.21
CA PRO A 269 -8.54 8.99 23.17
C PRO A 269 -7.91 8.31 21.97
N GLY A 270 -7.35 7.12 22.17
CA GLY A 270 -6.84 6.27 21.11
C GLY A 270 -5.49 6.70 20.51
N VAL A 271 -4.90 7.80 20.96
CA VAL A 271 -3.55 8.21 20.52
C VAL A 271 -2.51 7.37 21.22
N ASN A 272 -1.62 6.73 20.46
CA ASN A 272 -0.50 5.93 20.93
C ASN A 272 0.80 6.73 20.88
N GLU A 273 1.16 7.18 19.69
CA GLU A 273 2.40 7.92 19.45
C GLU A 273 2.08 9.18 18.64
N ILE A 274 2.85 10.23 18.86
CA ILE A 274 2.78 11.49 18.15
C ILE A 274 4.19 11.88 17.76
N PHE A 275 4.35 12.28 16.52
CA PHE A 275 5.61 12.77 15.97
C PHE A 275 5.40 14.15 15.39
N PHE A 276 6.32 15.07 15.65
CA PHE A 276 6.48 16.19 14.74
C PHE A 276 7.00 15.70 13.40
N ARG A 277 6.66 16.37 12.32
CA ARG A 277 7.17 16.00 10.99
C ARG A 277 8.69 15.89 10.97
N GLU A 278 9.38 16.77 11.70
CA GLU A 278 10.81 16.84 11.83
C GLU A 278 11.43 15.61 12.54
N ASP A 279 10.67 14.93 13.39
CA ASP A 279 11.08 13.70 14.09
C ASP A 279 11.11 12.46 13.18
N LEU A 280 10.50 12.56 12.01
CA LEU A 280 10.46 11.52 10.98
C LEU A 280 11.17 11.99 9.71
N PRO A 281 12.52 11.96 9.65
CA PRO A 281 13.29 12.54 8.53
C PRO A 281 12.85 12.01 7.16
N TYR A 282 12.43 10.75 7.08
CA TYR A 282 11.96 10.13 5.84
C TYR A 282 10.57 10.64 5.37
N LEU A 283 9.79 11.28 6.26
CA LEU A 283 8.50 11.92 5.96
C LEU A 283 8.58 13.45 5.96
N ASN A 284 9.74 14.03 6.21
CA ASN A 284 9.89 15.48 6.32
C ASN A 284 9.90 16.15 4.93
N VAL A 285 8.71 16.34 4.37
CA VAL A 285 8.46 17.01 3.09
C VAL A 285 7.32 18.03 3.23
N PRO A 286 7.25 19.05 2.33
CA PRO A 286 6.24 20.11 2.42
C PRO A 286 4.78 19.61 2.43
N VAL A 287 4.51 18.46 1.80
CA VAL A 287 3.18 17.86 1.71
C VAL A 287 2.79 17.02 2.94
N SER A 288 3.70 16.81 3.89
CA SER A 288 3.39 16.14 5.15
C SER A 288 2.62 17.06 6.11
N GLY A 289 1.83 16.45 7.00
CA GLY A 289 1.22 17.18 8.12
C GLY A 289 2.27 17.73 9.10
N ASP A 290 1.88 18.66 9.95
CA ASP A 290 2.74 19.20 11.01
C ASP A 290 3.00 18.16 12.10
N LEU A 291 1.98 17.34 12.36
CA LEU A 291 2.01 16.21 13.27
C LEU A 291 1.57 14.94 12.56
N ILE A 292 2.23 13.83 12.89
CA ILE A 292 1.87 12.48 12.47
C ILE A 292 1.51 11.68 13.73
N VAL A 293 0.34 11.04 13.72
CA VAL A 293 -0.19 10.35 14.88
C VAL A 293 -0.45 8.89 14.55
N SER A 294 0.02 7.98 15.42
CA SER A 294 -0.27 6.56 15.38
C SER A 294 -1.34 6.20 16.41
N ALA A 295 -2.35 5.44 16.02
CA ALA A 295 -3.41 4.98 16.88
C ALA A 295 -2.98 3.82 17.78
N LYS A 296 -3.62 3.71 18.96
CA LYS A 296 -3.63 2.48 19.76
C LYS A 296 -4.40 1.40 19.01
N LYS A 297 -4.05 0.14 19.26
CA LYS A 297 -4.79 -1.01 18.75
C LYS A 297 -6.29 -0.87 19.04
N GLY A 298 -7.11 -1.13 18.02
CA GLY A 298 -8.56 -1.05 18.12
C GLY A 298 -9.15 0.34 17.89
N TYR A 299 -8.33 1.34 17.63
CA TYR A 299 -8.78 2.72 17.38
C TYR A 299 -8.58 3.13 15.93
N TRP A 300 -9.55 3.88 15.41
CA TRP A 300 -9.48 4.52 14.11
C TRP A 300 -9.75 6.01 14.20
N PHE A 301 -8.89 6.82 13.60
CA PHE A 301 -9.10 8.26 13.47
C PHE A 301 -9.90 8.57 12.22
N CYS A 302 -11.05 9.20 12.40
CA CYS A 302 -11.95 9.57 11.33
C CYS A 302 -11.98 11.10 11.13
N HIS A 303 -12.34 11.54 9.92
CA HIS A 303 -12.35 12.97 9.58
C HIS A 303 -13.76 13.55 9.35
N HIS A 304 -14.81 12.74 9.37
CA HIS A 304 -16.19 13.20 9.20
C HIS A 304 -16.85 13.58 10.53
N ARG A 305 -17.74 14.57 10.50
CA ARG A 305 -18.60 14.92 11.65
C ARG A 305 -19.42 13.73 12.14
N GLU A 306 -19.63 12.75 11.25
CA GLU A 306 -20.41 11.56 11.49
C GLU A 306 -19.55 10.31 11.40
N CYS A 307 -18.65 10.12 12.37
CA CYS A 307 -18.15 8.77 12.61
C CYS A 307 -19.29 7.81 13.02
N GLN A 308 -20.51 8.35 13.19
CA GLN A 308 -21.65 7.64 13.77
C GLN A 308 -22.83 7.38 12.82
N LYS A 309 -23.07 8.17 11.76
CA LYS A 309 -24.21 7.95 10.84
C LYS A 309 -24.03 8.65 9.51
N VAL A 310 -23.95 7.93 8.42
CA VAL A 310 -24.30 8.42 7.10
C VAL A 310 -25.57 7.72 6.64
N LYS A 311 -26.71 8.46 6.60
CA LYS A 311 -28.03 8.04 6.06
C LYS A 311 -28.51 6.64 6.52
N GLY A 312 -28.54 6.39 7.82
CA GLY A 312 -29.19 5.17 8.37
C GLY A 312 -28.45 3.86 8.16
N LYS A 313 -27.31 3.85 7.47
CA LYS A 313 -26.39 2.74 7.40
C LYS A 313 -25.11 3.11 8.11
N SER A 314 -24.77 2.40 9.18
CA SER A 314 -23.48 2.56 9.86
C SER A 314 -22.38 2.02 8.95
N TYR A 315 -21.66 2.91 8.26
CA TYR A 315 -20.38 2.58 7.64
C TYR A 315 -19.30 2.54 8.74
N TRP A 316 -19.34 1.50 9.52
CA TRP A 316 -18.32 1.25 10.51
C TRP A 316 -17.21 0.45 9.83
N VAL A 317 -16.08 1.08 9.59
CA VAL A 317 -14.85 0.36 9.27
C VAL A 317 -14.55 -0.54 10.46
N LYS A 318 -14.42 -1.83 10.23
CA LYS A 318 -14.19 -2.85 11.26
C LYS A 318 -12.74 -3.31 11.31
N GLY A 319 -11.99 -3.11 10.23
CA GLY A 319 -10.55 -3.32 10.17
C GLY A 319 -9.84 -2.07 9.69
N MET A 320 -8.62 -1.82 10.18
CA MET A 320 -7.84 -0.63 9.86
C MET A 320 -6.35 -0.89 9.87
N HIS A 321 -5.64 -0.11 9.07
CA HIS A 321 -4.19 -0.05 8.99
C HIS A 321 -3.69 1.40 9.14
N GLY A 322 -2.40 1.63 8.98
CA GLY A 322 -1.78 2.95 9.12
C GLY A 322 -1.01 3.13 10.41
N SER A 323 -1.32 2.34 11.46
CA SER A 323 -0.65 2.42 12.76
C SER A 323 0.75 1.77 12.74
N ARG A 324 1.49 1.94 13.85
CA ARG A 324 2.76 1.23 14.11
C ARG A 324 2.59 -0.08 14.87
N ASN A 325 1.37 -0.56 15.04
CA ASN A 325 1.13 -1.82 15.73
C ASN A 325 1.73 -3.00 14.93
N SER A 326 2.33 -3.96 15.64
CA SER A 326 3.07 -5.06 15.02
C SER A 326 2.22 -5.88 14.04
N GLN A 327 0.93 -6.07 14.33
CA GLN A 327 -0.01 -6.78 13.45
C GLN A 327 -0.17 -6.08 12.10
N VAL A 328 -0.06 -4.76 12.05
CA VAL A 328 -0.16 -3.95 10.84
C VAL A 328 1.20 -3.83 10.14
N MET A 329 2.28 -3.73 10.92
CA MET A 329 3.63 -3.51 10.42
C MET A 329 4.28 -4.77 9.83
N LYS A 330 4.00 -5.98 10.37
CA LYS A 330 4.68 -7.21 9.93
C LYS A 330 4.00 -7.81 8.70
N VAL A 331 4.74 -7.83 7.59
CA VAL A 331 4.27 -8.29 6.28
C VAL A 331 5.19 -9.33 5.66
N PRO A 332 4.66 -10.22 4.79
CA PRO A 332 5.46 -11.20 4.08
C PRO A 332 6.19 -10.59 2.89
N LEU A 333 7.38 -11.12 2.61
CA LEU A 333 8.07 -11.00 1.32
C LEU A 333 8.54 -12.40 0.93
N ILE A 334 8.03 -12.92 -0.19
CA ILE A 334 8.41 -14.22 -0.75
C ILE A 334 9.12 -13.99 -2.08
N ILE A 335 10.22 -14.68 -2.29
CA ILE A 335 10.95 -14.71 -3.55
C ILE A 335 11.06 -16.16 -4.01
N TRP A 336 10.61 -16.43 -5.22
CA TRP A 336 10.64 -17.76 -5.82
C TRP A 336 11.31 -17.74 -7.21
N GLY A 337 12.13 -18.74 -7.47
CA GLY A 337 12.82 -18.88 -8.76
C GLY A 337 14.02 -17.95 -8.94
N LEU A 338 14.55 -17.37 -7.86
CA LEU A 338 15.75 -16.53 -7.85
C LEU A 338 16.71 -16.98 -6.75
N ASP A 339 18.00 -16.88 -7.02
CA ASP A 339 19.05 -17.12 -6.04
C ASP A 339 19.24 -15.87 -5.15
N VAL A 340 18.86 -15.97 -3.89
CA VAL A 340 18.98 -14.89 -2.91
C VAL A 340 20.23 -15.08 -2.05
N LYS A 341 20.91 -13.98 -1.72
CA LYS A 341 22.14 -13.95 -0.92
C LYS A 341 22.01 -13.40 0.48
N LYS A 342 20.90 -12.72 0.78
CA LYS A 342 20.69 -12.04 2.05
C LYS A 342 19.85 -12.87 3.00
N GLU A 343 20.22 -12.85 4.28
CA GLU A 343 19.43 -13.43 5.38
C GLU A 343 18.32 -12.50 5.86
N GLU A 344 18.45 -11.20 5.60
CA GLU A 344 17.47 -10.16 5.97
C GLU A 344 17.07 -9.35 4.75
N ALA A 345 15.81 -8.94 4.71
CA ALA A 345 15.25 -8.11 3.65
C ALA A 345 14.39 -6.98 4.21
N THR A 346 14.16 -5.98 3.37
CA THR A 346 13.21 -4.89 3.61
C THR A 346 12.39 -4.64 2.35
N LEU A 347 11.27 -3.93 2.44
CA LEU A 347 10.50 -3.53 1.26
C LEU A 347 11.28 -2.61 0.32
N TYR A 348 12.28 -1.88 0.81
CA TYR A 348 13.18 -1.07 -0.01
C TYR A 348 14.09 -1.89 -0.93
N ASP A 349 14.31 -3.17 -0.64
CA ASP A 349 15.17 -4.05 -1.43
C ASP A 349 14.48 -4.55 -2.71
N ILE A 350 13.15 -4.46 -2.82
CA ILE A 350 12.38 -4.97 -3.97
C ILE A 350 12.76 -4.24 -5.26
N ALA A 351 12.76 -2.91 -5.28
CA ALA A 351 13.12 -2.13 -6.47
C ALA A 351 14.54 -2.44 -7.00
N PRO A 352 15.61 -2.35 -6.19
CA PRO A 352 16.96 -2.69 -6.65
C PRO A 352 17.09 -4.16 -7.05
N THR A 353 16.34 -5.09 -6.44
CA THR A 353 16.32 -6.50 -6.84
C THR A 353 15.73 -6.69 -8.24
N ILE A 354 14.60 -6.03 -8.54
CA ILE A 354 13.98 -6.07 -9.86
C ILE A 354 14.90 -5.44 -10.91
N LEU A 355 15.51 -4.29 -10.62
CA LEU A 355 16.46 -3.65 -11.55
C LEU A 355 17.68 -4.53 -11.82
N ASP A 356 18.23 -5.15 -10.80
CA ASP A 356 19.36 -6.06 -10.91
C ASP A 356 19.01 -7.32 -11.71
N PHE A 357 17.82 -7.90 -11.49
CA PHE A 357 17.30 -9.01 -12.28
C PHE A 357 17.32 -8.72 -13.78
N PHE A 358 16.99 -7.50 -14.18
CA PHE A 358 17.03 -7.06 -15.58
C PHE A 358 18.39 -6.48 -16.01
N GLY A 359 19.42 -6.61 -15.19
CA GLY A 359 20.79 -6.19 -15.51
C GLY A 359 21.01 -4.68 -15.51
N VAL A 360 20.15 -3.93 -14.81
CA VAL A 360 20.23 -2.45 -14.75
C VAL A 360 21.04 -1.98 -13.52
N GLY A 361 20.99 -2.74 -12.44
CA GLY A 361 21.58 -2.38 -11.15
C GLY A 361 20.88 -1.22 -10.43
N LYS A 362 21.24 -1.03 -9.17
CA LYS A 362 20.70 0.01 -8.28
C LYS A 362 20.89 1.42 -8.86
N LYS A 363 19.91 2.29 -8.71
CA LYS A 363 19.92 3.67 -9.23
C LYS A 363 19.76 4.72 -8.11
N GLY A 364 20.53 5.79 -8.25
CA GLY A 364 20.40 7.00 -7.45
C GLY A 364 20.37 6.76 -5.95
N GLU A 365 19.40 7.40 -5.29
CA GLU A 365 19.22 7.39 -3.83
C GLU A 365 18.36 6.23 -3.32
N MET A 366 18.25 5.11 -4.06
CA MET A 366 17.56 3.91 -3.57
C MET A 366 18.16 3.48 -2.23
N LYS A 367 17.29 3.25 -1.23
CA LYS A 367 17.72 2.93 0.14
C LYS A 367 18.16 1.47 0.25
N GLY A 368 17.40 0.56 -0.35
CA GLY A 368 17.67 -0.88 -0.33
C GLY A 368 18.83 -1.30 -1.23
N SER A 369 19.07 -2.59 -1.30
CA SER A 369 20.04 -3.20 -2.21
C SER A 369 19.50 -4.51 -2.76
N SER A 370 20.00 -4.95 -3.92
CA SER A 370 19.58 -6.22 -4.52
C SER A 370 19.73 -7.39 -3.55
N LEU A 371 18.72 -8.24 -3.49
CA LEU A 371 18.73 -9.49 -2.74
C LEU A 371 19.42 -10.63 -3.51
N LEU A 372 19.67 -10.47 -4.81
CA LEU A 372 20.21 -11.53 -5.67
C LEU A 372 21.69 -11.81 -5.39
N LYS A 373 22.08 -13.08 -5.58
CA LYS A 373 23.50 -13.45 -5.68
C LYS A 373 24.10 -12.82 -6.94
N SER A 374 25.32 -12.31 -6.80
CA SER A 374 26.08 -11.65 -7.88
C SER A 374 26.50 -12.66 -8.94
#